data_5557f9705104451c59d4c4f779287ca2
#
_entry.id   5557f9705104451c59d4c4f779287ca2
#
_cell.length_a   1.000
_cell.length_b   1.000
_cell.length_c   1.000
_cell.angle_alpha   90.00
_cell.angle_beta   90.00
_cell.angle_gamma   90.00
#
_symmetry.space_group_name_H-M   'P 1'
#
loop_
_entity.id
_entity.type
_entity.pdbx_description
1 polymer ?
#
loop_
_entity_poly.entity_id
_entity_poly.type
_entity_poly.pdbx_seq_one_letter_code
_entity_poly.pdbx_strand_id
1 'polypeptide(L)'
;MMSLLKKIAISTVVAAVSSFAVITPAAAQLRVEVSGVGSNQIPVAIAAFADEGLAPQQVTSIIKDDLTRSGYFKIIDTGSVMTETSPVNFDDWKARGADALVVGSVQRLSDGRFDVRYKLLDTLKSMTLSGFAMATPPNNTRLTAHRIADDIYEKLTGVRGIFSTRIAYVTKAGREYRLEVADADGDGIQVALRSNEPIISPAWSPDGTKVAYVSFEARKPIVYVQNLITRERTVIANYKGSNSAPAWSPDGSKLAVALSKDGLTQIFIVNANGSGLHKLTSSSGIDTEPQFSADGQYIYFLSDRSGGPQIYRISPEGGEAKRVTFSGSYNITPRISPDGKTLAYISRRDGKFQLYDLDLASGQEQRLSDTTKDESPSFSPNGRYIMYATESGRRGSLAVVSV
;
A
#
# COMPACT_ATOMS: atom_id res chain seq x y z
N MET A 1 85.42 -24.33 18.11
CA MET A 1 85.47 -22.93 18.58
C MET A 1 84.05 -22.41 18.68
N MET A 2 83.49 -22.40 19.87
CA MET A 2 82.91 -21.29 20.63
C MET A 2 81.88 -20.55 19.83
N SER A 3 80.68 -20.22 20.27
CA SER A 3 80.09 -20.01 21.61
C SER A 3 78.61 -20.01 21.52
N LEU A 4 77.90 -20.62 22.34
CA LEU A 4 76.96 -20.20 23.38
C LEU A 4 76.31 -18.82 23.16
N LEU A 5 74.99 -18.80 22.99
CA LEU A 5 74.16 -17.80 23.62
C LEU A 5 72.69 -18.26 23.66
N LYS A 6 72.14 -18.27 24.85
CA LYS A 6 70.78 -18.57 25.25
C LYS A 6 69.80 -17.58 24.63
N LYS A 7 68.66 -18.05 24.12
CA LYS A 7 67.53 -17.22 23.90
C LYS A 7 66.34 -17.70 24.74
N ILE A 8 65.87 -16.77 25.54
CA ILE A 8 64.72 -16.82 26.40
C ILE A 8 63.49 -16.81 25.50
N ALA A 9 62.58 -17.80 25.62
CA ALA A 9 61.31 -17.83 24.98
C ALA A 9 60.30 -17.00 25.79
N ILE A 10 59.83 -15.94 25.23
CA ILE A 10 58.65 -15.21 25.73
C ILE A 10 57.43 -15.71 24.95
N SER A 11 56.59 -16.48 25.65
CA SER A 11 55.30 -16.92 25.13
C SER A 11 54.29 -15.76 25.18
N THR A 12 53.98 -15.20 24.04
CA THR A 12 52.88 -14.22 23.92
C THR A 12 51.60 -15.00 23.58
N VAL A 13 50.70 -15.10 24.55
CA VAL A 13 49.35 -15.61 24.34
C VAL A 13 48.53 -14.51 23.66
N VAL A 14 48.25 -14.69 22.37
CA VAL A 14 47.29 -13.84 21.65
C VAL A 14 45.89 -14.41 21.90
N ALA A 15 45.11 -13.74 22.73
CA ALA A 15 43.69 -14.01 22.89
C ALA A 15 42.95 -13.48 21.68
N ALA A 16 42.53 -14.37 20.79
CA ALA A 16 41.62 -14.02 19.68
C ALA A 16 40.20 -13.81 20.24
N VAL A 17 39.81 -12.57 20.40
CA VAL A 17 38.42 -12.19 20.68
C VAL A 17 37.63 -12.34 19.37
N SER A 18 36.95 -13.47 19.23
CA SER A 18 35.98 -13.68 18.14
C SER A 18 34.75 -12.79 18.38
N SER A 19 34.71 -11.63 17.73
CA SER A 19 33.50 -10.80 17.67
C SER A 19 32.46 -11.54 16.81
N PHE A 20 31.50 -12.17 17.45
CA PHE A 20 30.30 -12.64 16.80
C PHE A 20 29.51 -11.38 16.35
N ALA A 21 29.65 -11.03 15.08
CA ALA A 21 28.72 -10.10 14.44
C ALA A 21 27.35 -10.77 14.39
N VAL A 22 26.43 -10.34 15.24
CA VAL A 22 25.01 -10.70 15.14
C VAL A 22 24.50 -10.06 13.84
N ILE A 23 24.42 -10.88 12.79
CA ILE A 23 23.77 -10.49 11.54
C ILE A 23 22.26 -10.49 11.84
N THR A 24 21.73 -9.33 12.23
CA THR A 24 20.29 -9.14 12.23
C THR A 24 19.79 -9.24 10.78
N PRO A 25 18.79 -10.09 10.48
CA PRO A 25 18.20 -10.09 9.15
C PRO A 25 17.64 -8.69 8.89
N ALA A 26 18.17 -8.01 7.87
CA ALA A 26 17.63 -6.75 7.41
C ALA A 26 16.22 -7.03 6.86
N ALA A 27 15.19 -6.79 7.66
CA ALA A 27 13.84 -6.70 7.17
C ALA A 27 13.79 -5.59 6.10
N ALA A 28 13.14 -5.84 4.98
CA ALA A 28 12.86 -4.81 4.00
C ALA A 28 11.99 -3.75 4.70
N GLN A 29 12.59 -2.61 5.01
CA GLN A 29 11.90 -1.52 5.66
C GLN A 29 11.14 -0.76 4.58
N LEU A 30 9.80 -0.72 4.68
CA LEU A 30 8.97 0.12 3.83
C LEU A 30 9.34 1.57 4.11
N ARG A 31 9.87 2.27 3.11
CA ARG A 31 10.14 3.70 3.19
C ARG A 31 9.10 4.43 2.34
N VAL A 32 8.18 5.11 3.00
CA VAL A 32 7.20 5.97 2.35
C VAL A 32 7.80 7.37 2.27
N GLU A 33 8.19 7.80 1.07
CA GLU A 33 8.59 9.17 0.78
C GLU A 33 7.47 9.84 -0.01
N VAL A 34 6.79 10.82 0.59
CA VAL A 34 5.80 11.65 -0.10
C VAL A 34 6.52 12.84 -0.70
N SER A 35 6.67 12.86 -2.02
CA SER A 35 7.21 14.00 -2.76
C SER A 35 6.07 14.79 -3.42
N GLY A 36 6.19 16.13 -3.48
CA GLY A 36 5.26 16.99 -4.23
C GLY A 36 4.22 17.73 -3.41
N VAL A 37 4.23 17.64 -2.08
CA VAL A 37 3.32 18.44 -1.23
C VAL A 37 3.83 19.88 -1.14
N GLY A 38 2.95 20.85 -1.42
CA GLY A 38 3.27 22.27 -1.49
C GLY A 38 3.76 22.90 -0.18
N SER A 39 4.23 24.14 -0.27
CA SER A 39 4.87 24.90 0.82
C SER A 39 3.94 25.29 1.99
N ASN A 40 2.63 25.12 1.88
CA ASN A 40 1.66 25.55 2.89
C ASN A 40 1.11 24.35 3.67
N GLN A 41 1.83 23.95 4.72
CA GLN A 41 1.36 22.96 5.66
C GLN A 41 0.38 23.56 6.66
N ILE A 42 -0.67 22.80 7.01
CA ILE A 42 -1.65 23.18 8.05
C ILE A 42 -1.02 22.92 9.42
N PRO A 43 -0.87 23.97 10.28
CA PRO A 43 -0.29 23.78 11.60
C PRO A 43 -1.31 23.14 12.55
N VAL A 44 -0.99 21.95 13.07
CA VAL A 44 -1.85 21.20 13.98
C VAL A 44 -1.12 20.92 15.29
N ALA A 45 -1.66 21.40 16.40
CA ALA A 45 -1.20 21.02 17.72
C ALA A 45 -1.83 19.70 18.15
N ILE A 46 -1.01 18.75 18.61
CA ILE A 46 -1.48 17.43 19.07
C ILE A 46 -0.99 17.22 20.49
N ALA A 47 -1.91 17.28 21.45
CA ALA A 47 -1.63 16.97 22.86
C ALA A 47 -1.46 15.45 23.05
N ALA A 48 -0.62 15.06 24.00
CA ALA A 48 -0.58 13.67 24.41
C ALA A 48 -1.94 13.27 25.01
N PHE A 49 -2.47 12.11 24.58
CA PHE A 49 -3.72 11.59 25.09
C PHE A 49 -3.53 11.12 26.54
N ALA A 50 -4.48 11.49 27.41
CA ALA A 50 -4.44 11.05 28.80
C ALA A 50 -4.51 9.51 28.87
N ASP A 51 -3.75 8.94 29.80
CA ASP A 51 -3.71 7.50 30.14
C ASP A 51 -3.37 6.55 28.95
N GLU A 52 -2.84 7.07 27.84
CA GLU A 52 -2.49 6.24 26.67
C GLU A 52 -1.40 5.20 26.97
N GLY A 53 -0.60 5.36 28.01
CA GLY A 53 0.39 4.38 28.46
C GLY A 53 -0.22 3.05 28.93
N LEU A 54 -1.54 2.99 29.14
CA LEU A 54 -2.27 1.77 29.45
C LEU A 54 -2.55 0.91 28.22
N ALA A 55 -2.52 1.51 27.03
CA ALA A 55 -2.77 0.82 25.77
C ALA A 55 -1.49 0.11 25.26
N PRO A 56 -1.62 -0.96 24.46
CA PRO A 56 -0.48 -1.66 23.86
C PRO A 56 0.40 -0.78 22.97
N GLN A 57 -0.15 0.31 22.44
CA GLN A 57 0.54 1.25 21.57
C GLN A 57 0.09 2.69 21.90
N GLN A 58 1.01 3.63 21.73
CA GLN A 58 0.74 5.05 21.96
C GLN A 58 -0.06 5.65 20.79
N VAL A 59 -1.31 5.96 21.04
CA VAL A 59 -2.26 6.51 20.06
C VAL A 59 -1.77 7.85 19.50
N THR A 60 -1.27 8.74 20.37
CA THR A 60 -0.77 10.07 19.99
C THR A 60 0.39 10.00 19.00
N SER A 61 1.36 9.09 19.22
CA SER A 61 2.51 8.93 18.34
C SER A 61 2.08 8.52 16.95
N ILE A 62 1.19 7.52 16.84
CA ILE A 62 0.69 7.03 15.55
C ILE A 62 -0.02 8.15 14.78
N ILE A 63 -0.88 8.94 15.44
CA ILE A 63 -1.57 10.07 14.80
C ILE A 63 -0.56 11.11 14.29
N LYS A 64 0.45 11.46 15.11
CA LYS A 64 1.51 12.42 14.71
C LYS A 64 2.27 11.91 13.49
N ASP A 65 2.65 10.64 13.48
CA ASP A 65 3.43 10.02 12.41
C ASP A 65 2.63 9.96 11.10
N ASP A 66 1.35 9.61 11.16
CA ASP A 66 0.46 9.57 10.00
C ASP A 66 0.31 10.96 9.37
N LEU A 67 -0.05 11.95 10.16
CA LEU A 67 -0.24 13.31 9.67
C LEU A 67 1.07 13.92 9.14
N THR A 68 2.20 13.68 9.81
CA THR A 68 3.52 14.12 9.34
C THR A 68 3.85 13.49 7.99
N ARG A 69 3.65 12.17 7.88
CA ARG A 69 3.95 11.39 6.66
C ARG A 69 3.13 11.82 5.45
N SER A 70 1.90 12.33 5.68
CA SER A 70 1.07 12.87 4.61
C SER A 70 1.68 14.10 3.94
N GLY A 71 2.56 14.83 4.62
CA GLY A 71 3.19 16.05 4.17
C GLY A 71 2.30 17.31 4.24
N TYR A 72 0.99 17.17 4.51
CA TYR A 72 0.05 18.27 4.54
C TYR A 72 0.05 19.05 5.86
N PHE A 73 0.66 18.51 6.94
CA PHE A 73 0.57 19.07 8.27
C PHE A 73 1.94 19.41 8.85
N LYS A 74 1.99 20.54 9.54
CA LYS A 74 3.07 20.92 10.43
C LYS A 74 2.63 20.59 11.86
N ILE A 75 3.23 19.58 12.47
CA ILE A 75 2.89 19.18 13.83
C ILE A 75 3.52 20.14 14.83
N ILE A 76 2.71 20.68 15.73
CA ILE A 76 3.12 21.52 16.86
C ILE A 76 3.03 20.65 18.12
N ASP A 77 4.17 20.44 18.77
CA ASP A 77 4.18 19.73 20.04
C ASP A 77 3.63 20.64 21.15
N THR A 78 2.70 20.10 21.92
CA THR A 78 2.04 20.84 22.96
C THR A 78 2.83 20.83 24.29
N GLY A 79 3.65 19.80 24.50
CA GLY A 79 4.34 19.50 25.76
C GLY A 79 3.37 19.19 26.91
N SER A 80 2.09 18.94 26.64
CA SER A 80 1.05 18.75 27.65
C SER A 80 0.15 17.54 27.31
N VAL A 81 -0.45 17.00 28.37
CA VAL A 81 -1.50 15.97 28.28
C VAL A 81 -2.85 16.69 28.39
N MET A 82 -3.75 16.41 27.43
CA MET A 82 -5.10 17.01 27.43
C MET A 82 -6.15 15.99 27.06
N THR A 83 -7.25 15.95 27.79
CA THR A 83 -8.42 15.12 27.50
C THR A 83 -9.40 15.90 26.61
N GLU A 84 -10.39 15.17 26.06
CA GLU A 84 -11.50 15.75 25.28
C GLU A 84 -12.41 16.69 26.11
N THR A 85 -12.27 16.67 27.44
CA THR A 85 -13.00 17.54 28.38
C THR A 85 -12.15 18.62 28.97
N SER A 86 -10.84 18.68 28.69
CA SER A 86 -9.95 19.74 29.19
C SER A 86 -10.41 21.11 28.72
N PRO A 87 -10.38 22.13 29.58
CA PRO A 87 -10.67 23.49 29.16
C PRO A 87 -9.62 24.00 28.17
N VAL A 88 -10.07 24.64 27.10
CA VAL A 88 -9.19 25.12 26.03
C VAL A 88 -9.23 26.63 25.94
N ASN A 89 -8.08 27.27 26.12
CA ASN A 89 -7.90 28.68 25.78
C ASN A 89 -7.48 28.79 24.31
N PHE A 90 -8.42 29.10 23.44
CA PHE A 90 -8.16 29.19 22.00
C PHE A 90 -7.15 30.24 21.61
N ASP A 91 -7.10 31.36 22.33
CA ASP A 91 -6.18 32.45 22.00
C ASP A 91 -4.71 32.07 22.26
N ASP A 92 -4.46 31.23 23.26
CA ASP A 92 -3.11 30.69 23.50
C ASP A 92 -2.65 29.80 22.36
N TRP A 93 -3.55 28.99 21.81
CA TRP A 93 -3.21 28.11 20.68
C TRP A 93 -3.01 28.89 19.38
N LYS A 94 -3.82 29.91 19.12
CA LYS A 94 -3.59 30.87 18.03
C LYS A 94 -2.21 31.55 18.16
N ALA A 95 -1.86 32.00 19.37
CA ALA A 95 -0.57 32.64 19.63
C ALA A 95 0.62 31.69 19.40
N ARG A 96 0.44 30.38 19.60
CA ARG A 96 1.42 29.35 19.27
C ARG A 96 1.44 29.00 17.77
N GLY A 97 0.57 29.59 16.97
CA GLY A 97 0.47 29.38 15.54
C GLY A 97 -0.21 28.04 15.11
N ALA A 98 -1.06 27.48 15.99
CA ALA A 98 -1.83 26.28 15.67
C ALA A 98 -3.19 26.67 15.08
N ASP A 99 -3.54 26.17 13.91
CA ASP A 99 -4.86 26.33 13.28
C ASP A 99 -5.87 25.31 13.83
N ALA A 100 -5.38 24.18 14.29
CA ALA A 100 -6.19 23.13 14.90
C ALA A 100 -5.50 22.53 16.13
N LEU A 101 -6.31 22.02 17.07
CA LEU A 101 -5.85 21.32 18.28
C LEU A 101 -6.55 19.94 18.38
N VAL A 102 -5.74 18.90 18.59
CA VAL A 102 -6.20 17.54 18.87
C VAL A 102 -5.96 17.21 20.34
N VAL A 103 -6.99 16.73 21.01
CA VAL A 103 -6.96 16.31 22.42
C VAL A 103 -7.67 14.98 22.57
N GLY A 104 -7.36 14.20 23.59
CA GLY A 104 -8.01 12.91 23.78
C GLY A 104 -7.59 12.15 25.04
N SER A 105 -8.19 10.98 25.20
CA SER A 105 -7.93 10.08 26.33
C SER A 105 -8.06 8.61 25.91
N VAL A 106 -7.40 7.74 26.68
CA VAL A 106 -7.47 6.29 26.52
C VAL A 106 -7.76 5.67 27.87
N GLN A 107 -8.94 5.08 28.04
CA GLN A 107 -9.36 4.46 29.29
C GLN A 107 -9.53 2.95 29.12
N ARG A 108 -8.96 2.15 30.03
CA ARG A 108 -9.20 0.70 30.04
C ARG A 108 -10.57 0.40 30.62
N LEU A 109 -11.37 -0.37 29.86
CA LEU A 109 -12.69 -0.85 30.27
C LEU A 109 -12.59 -2.15 31.07
N SER A 110 -13.63 -2.45 31.86
CA SER A 110 -13.70 -3.66 32.69
C SER A 110 -13.68 -4.96 31.88
N ASP A 111 -14.11 -4.93 30.61
CA ASP A 111 -14.09 -6.07 29.67
C ASP A 111 -12.76 -6.24 28.94
N GLY A 112 -11.73 -5.42 29.29
CA GLY A 112 -10.39 -5.47 28.73
C GLY A 112 -10.19 -4.68 27.45
N ARG A 113 -11.24 -4.09 26.88
CA ARG A 113 -11.15 -3.16 25.76
C ARG A 113 -10.62 -1.79 26.25
N PHE A 114 -10.31 -0.90 25.30
CA PHE A 114 -9.94 0.48 25.54
C PHE A 114 -11.01 1.42 24.97
N ASP A 115 -11.50 2.35 25.77
CA ASP A 115 -12.30 3.48 25.32
C ASP A 115 -11.35 4.59 24.88
N VAL A 116 -11.21 4.76 23.57
CA VAL A 116 -10.37 5.81 22.97
C VAL A 116 -11.27 6.95 22.55
N ARG A 117 -11.00 8.13 23.13
CA ARG A 117 -11.77 9.35 22.85
C ARG A 117 -10.85 10.41 22.27
N TYR A 118 -11.35 11.15 21.29
CA TYR A 118 -10.63 12.30 20.77
C TYR A 118 -11.59 13.42 20.41
N LYS A 119 -11.03 14.63 20.31
CA LYS A 119 -11.70 15.83 19.82
C LYS A 119 -10.73 16.64 18.97
N LEU A 120 -11.21 17.11 17.83
CA LEU A 120 -10.54 18.05 16.93
C LEU A 120 -11.20 19.42 17.07
N LEU A 121 -10.42 20.42 17.34
CA LEU A 121 -10.85 21.81 17.57
C LEU A 121 -10.25 22.73 16.51
N ASP A 122 -11.07 23.59 15.90
CA ASP A 122 -10.61 24.71 15.09
C ASP A 122 -10.26 25.86 16.03
N THR A 123 -8.99 26.21 16.11
CA THR A 123 -8.53 27.26 17.03
C THR A 123 -8.89 28.64 16.51
N LEU A 124 -8.93 28.83 15.18
CA LEU A 124 -9.24 30.11 14.56
C LEU A 124 -10.70 30.50 14.75
N LYS A 125 -11.61 29.54 14.63
CA LYS A 125 -13.06 29.73 14.80
C LYS A 125 -13.56 29.43 16.20
N SER A 126 -12.69 28.93 17.08
CA SER A 126 -13.01 28.57 18.47
C SER A 126 -14.18 27.57 18.57
N MET A 127 -14.16 26.51 17.73
CA MET A 127 -15.22 25.54 17.67
C MET A 127 -14.69 24.11 17.55
N THR A 128 -15.54 23.13 17.87
CA THR A 128 -15.24 21.72 17.62
C THR A 128 -15.56 21.36 16.14
N LEU A 129 -14.59 20.76 15.46
CA LEU A 129 -14.76 20.25 14.09
C LEU A 129 -15.21 18.79 14.06
N SER A 130 -14.68 17.98 14.96
CA SER A 130 -14.99 16.55 15.03
C SER A 130 -14.62 15.96 16.39
N GLY A 131 -15.09 14.77 16.67
CA GLY A 131 -14.73 13.96 17.82
C GLY A 131 -15.60 12.74 17.93
N PHE A 132 -15.02 11.65 18.43
CA PHE A 132 -15.76 10.43 18.73
C PHE A 132 -15.14 9.67 19.90
N ALA A 133 -15.88 8.68 20.39
CA ALA A 133 -15.42 7.68 21.34
C ALA A 133 -15.58 6.30 20.73
N MET A 134 -14.58 5.44 20.90
CA MET A 134 -14.58 4.08 20.32
C MET A 134 -14.06 3.06 21.35
N ALA A 135 -14.89 2.09 21.68
CA ALA A 135 -14.47 0.93 22.45
C ALA A 135 -13.71 -0.04 21.57
N THR A 136 -12.41 -0.16 21.80
CA THR A 136 -11.43 -0.79 20.90
C THR A 136 -10.79 -2.00 21.57
N PRO A 137 -10.75 -3.19 20.95
CA PRO A 137 -9.94 -4.31 21.42
C PRO A 137 -8.44 -3.94 21.48
N PRO A 138 -7.66 -4.55 22.39
CA PRO A 138 -6.23 -4.23 22.56
C PRO A 138 -5.42 -4.31 21.26
N ASN A 139 -5.68 -5.31 20.43
CA ASN A 139 -5.01 -5.52 19.14
C ASN A 139 -5.42 -4.54 18.04
N ASN A 140 -6.45 -3.72 18.26
CA ASN A 140 -6.98 -2.77 17.29
C ASN A 140 -6.72 -1.29 17.69
N THR A 141 -5.96 -1.02 18.76
CA THR A 141 -5.66 0.36 19.19
C THR A 141 -4.93 1.13 18.11
N ARG A 142 -4.03 0.48 17.36
CA ARG A 142 -3.35 1.06 16.21
C ARG A 142 -4.33 1.48 15.11
N LEU A 143 -5.23 0.59 14.71
CA LEU A 143 -6.27 0.90 13.71
C LEU A 143 -7.16 2.07 14.15
N THR A 144 -7.45 2.18 15.46
CA THR A 144 -8.22 3.31 15.98
C THR A 144 -7.45 4.63 15.88
N ALA A 145 -6.13 4.62 16.15
CA ALA A 145 -5.28 5.80 15.96
C ALA A 145 -5.26 6.24 14.47
N HIS A 146 -5.10 5.31 13.52
CA HIS A 146 -5.18 5.60 12.09
C HIS A 146 -6.54 6.17 11.67
N ARG A 147 -7.66 5.68 12.24
CA ARG A 147 -9.00 6.24 11.98
C ARG A 147 -9.16 7.65 12.52
N ILE A 148 -8.55 7.97 13.66
CA ILE A 148 -8.49 9.34 14.19
C ILE A 148 -7.69 10.23 13.21
N ALA A 149 -6.54 9.76 12.75
CA ALA A 149 -5.73 10.49 11.77
C ALA A 149 -6.49 10.69 10.45
N ASP A 150 -7.24 9.68 9.97
CA ASP A 150 -8.10 9.80 8.79
C ASP A 150 -9.18 10.89 8.95
N ASP A 151 -9.86 10.93 10.10
CA ASP A 151 -10.88 11.93 10.37
C ASP A 151 -10.28 13.34 10.48
N ILE A 152 -9.14 13.50 11.17
CA ILE A 152 -8.41 14.78 11.23
C ILE A 152 -8.03 15.24 9.82
N TYR A 153 -7.46 14.32 9.02
CA TYR A 153 -7.07 14.62 7.65
C TYR A 153 -8.26 15.08 6.81
N GLU A 154 -9.39 14.35 6.87
CA GLU A 154 -10.60 14.68 6.12
C GLU A 154 -11.21 16.01 6.54
N LYS A 155 -11.32 16.27 7.84
CA LYS A 155 -11.89 17.54 8.36
C LYS A 155 -11.07 18.76 8.00
N LEU A 156 -9.75 18.63 7.92
CA LEU A 156 -8.86 19.76 7.64
C LEU A 156 -8.55 19.93 6.16
N THR A 157 -8.62 18.86 5.34
CA THR A 157 -8.30 18.93 3.91
C THR A 157 -9.51 18.78 2.98
N GLY A 158 -10.64 18.33 3.49
CA GLY A 158 -11.83 18.00 2.69
C GLY A 158 -11.72 16.69 1.89
N VAL A 159 -10.64 15.92 2.08
CA VAL A 159 -10.38 14.66 1.35
C VAL A 159 -10.26 13.54 2.36
N ARG A 160 -10.87 12.38 2.06
CA ARG A 160 -10.80 11.21 2.92
C ARG A 160 -9.35 10.78 3.17
N GLY A 161 -9.01 10.49 4.43
CA GLY A 161 -7.71 9.91 4.81
C GLY A 161 -7.56 8.46 4.34
N ILE A 162 -6.33 7.97 4.37
CA ILE A 162 -5.97 6.60 3.95
C ILE A 162 -5.15 5.84 4.99
N PHE A 163 -4.94 6.41 6.17
CA PHE A 163 -4.04 5.82 7.18
C PHE A 163 -4.56 4.51 7.74
N SER A 164 -5.89 4.34 7.85
CA SER A 164 -6.52 3.10 8.27
C SER A 164 -6.64 2.04 7.17
N THR A 165 -6.03 2.28 5.99
CA THR A 165 -6.01 1.31 4.91
C THR A 165 -4.87 0.30 5.06
N ARG A 166 -4.88 -0.76 4.27
CA ARG A 166 -3.85 -1.80 4.28
C ARG A 166 -3.25 -2.00 2.91
N ILE A 167 -2.01 -2.44 2.89
CA ILE A 167 -1.28 -2.81 1.68
C ILE A 167 -1.05 -4.32 1.65
N ALA A 168 -1.11 -4.92 0.46
CA ALA A 168 -0.74 -6.31 0.22
C ALA A 168 0.42 -6.34 -0.77
N TYR A 169 1.49 -7.05 -0.42
CA TYR A 169 2.69 -7.13 -1.23
C TYR A 169 3.37 -8.49 -1.05
N VAL A 170 4.29 -8.80 -1.95
CA VAL A 170 5.06 -10.03 -1.88
C VAL A 170 6.52 -9.70 -1.58
N THR A 171 7.06 -10.37 -0.57
CA THR A 171 8.50 -10.34 -0.25
C THR A 171 9.16 -11.65 -0.60
N LYS A 172 10.46 -11.60 -0.89
CA LYS A 172 11.31 -12.76 -1.13
C LYS A 172 12.52 -12.71 -0.23
N ALA A 173 12.70 -13.75 0.60
CA ALA A 173 13.86 -13.91 1.46
C ALA A 173 14.50 -15.28 1.18
N GLY A 174 15.66 -15.30 0.52
CA GLY A 174 16.28 -16.53 0.04
C GLY A 174 15.39 -17.26 -0.97
N ARG A 175 14.85 -18.42 -0.57
CA ARG A 175 13.92 -19.22 -1.39
C ARG A 175 12.46 -19.04 -1.00
N GLU A 176 12.18 -18.40 0.13
CA GLU A 176 10.83 -18.21 0.63
C GLU A 176 10.20 -16.94 0.04
N TYR A 177 9.01 -17.07 -0.53
CA TYR A 177 8.12 -16.00 -0.91
C TYR A 177 7.02 -15.86 0.16
N ARG A 178 6.65 -14.63 0.49
CA ARG A 178 5.60 -14.32 1.45
C ARG A 178 4.63 -13.33 0.85
N LEU A 179 3.35 -13.67 0.87
CA LEU A 179 2.28 -12.69 0.70
C LEU A 179 2.05 -12.05 2.07
N GLU A 180 2.32 -10.77 2.16
CA GLU A 180 2.22 -10.00 3.40
C GLU A 180 1.15 -8.93 3.27
N VAL A 181 0.48 -8.66 4.38
CA VAL A 181 -0.48 -7.58 4.54
C VAL A 181 0.00 -6.73 5.71
N ALA A 182 0.10 -5.42 5.49
CA ALA A 182 0.51 -4.44 6.51
C ALA A 182 -0.45 -3.25 6.52
N ASP A 183 -0.38 -2.43 7.56
CA ASP A 183 -0.99 -1.11 7.58
C ASP A 183 -0.34 -0.22 6.50
N ALA A 184 -0.99 0.87 6.11
CA ALA A 184 -0.51 1.76 5.05
C ALA A 184 0.87 2.38 5.33
N ASP A 185 1.27 2.43 6.59
CA ASP A 185 2.59 2.91 7.03
C ASP A 185 3.69 1.83 7.03
N GLY A 186 3.33 0.59 6.70
CA GLY A 186 4.24 -0.54 6.64
C GLY A 186 4.40 -1.34 7.93
N ASP A 187 3.75 -0.91 9.00
CA ASP A 187 3.72 -1.65 10.26
C ASP A 187 2.60 -2.69 10.32
N GLY A 188 2.51 -3.43 11.43
CA GLY A 188 1.44 -4.42 11.62
C GLY A 188 1.49 -5.59 10.64
N ILE A 189 2.66 -5.94 10.14
CA ILE A 189 2.85 -6.97 9.10
C ILE A 189 2.27 -8.31 9.53
N GLN A 190 1.38 -8.85 8.70
CA GLN A 190 0.80 -10.19 8.83
C GLN A 190 1.11 -11.01 7.59
N VAL A 191 1.66 -12.21 7.79
CA VAL A 191 1.92 -13.13 6.68
C VAL A 191 0.63 -13.90 6.36
N ALA A 192 0.06 -13.65 5.19
CA ALA A 192 -1.12 -14.33 4.69
C ALA A 192 -0.77 -15.70 4.09
N LEU A 193 0.37 -15.80 3.39
CA LEU A 193 0.86 -17.06 2.78
C LEU A 193 2.39 -17.09 2.77
N ARG A 194 2.95 -18.27 3.01
CA ARG A 194 4.39 -18.61 2.80
C ARG A 194 4.49 -19.68 1.74
N SER A 195 5.45 -19.57 0.82
CA SER A 195 5.69 -20.54 -0.23
C SER A 195 7.17 -20.56 -0.62
N ASN A 196 7.68 -21.73 -0.97
CA ASN A 196 9.00 -21.86 -1.61
C ASN A 196 8.94 -21.62 -3.13
N GLU A 197 7.74 -21.50 -3.68
CA GLU A 197 7.50 -21.18 -5.08
C GLU A 197 6.93 -19.76 -5.19
N PRO A 198 7.06 -19.10 -6.35
CA PRO A 198 6.62 -17.72 -6.52
C PRO A 198 5.15 -17.48 -6.17
N ILE A 199 4.91 -16.32 -5.57
CA ILE A 199 3.59 -15.70 -5.40
C ILE A 199 3.66 -14.36 -6.13
N ILE A 200 2.67 -14.05 -6.98
CA ILE A 200 2.66 -12.80 -7.75
C ILE A 200 1.24 -12.22 -7.86
N SER A 201 1.16 -10.98 -8.31
CA SER A 201 -0.09 -10.26 -8.67
C SER A 201 -1.15 -10.25 -7.56
N PRO A 202 -0.84 -9.83 -6.33
CA PRO A 202 -1.87 -9.68 -5.30
C PRO A 202 -2.87 -8.58 -5.71
N ALA A 203 -4.16 -8.82 -5.47
CA ALA A 203 -5.25 -7.89 -5.75
C ALA A 203 -6.30 -7.95 -4.64
N TRP A 204 -6.58 -6.81 -4.01
CA TRP A 204 -7.58 -6.68 -2.97
C TRP A 204 -9.00 -6.83 -3.51
N SER A 205 -9.86 -7.53 -2.75
CA SER A 205 -11.31 -7.41 -2.94
C SER A 205 -11.78 -6.01 -2.54
N PRO A 206 -12.86 -5.47 -3.15
CA PRO A 206 -13.35 -4.12 -2.85
C PRO A 206 -13.72 -3.90 -1.39
N ASP A 207 -14.17 -4.95 -0.69
CA ASP A 207 -14.51 -4.93 0.73
C ASP A 207 -13.30 -5.05 1.68
N GLY A 208 -12.08 -5.25 1.12
CA GLY A 208 -10.83 -5.37 1.89
C GLY A 208 -10.74 -6.63 2.76
N THR A 209 -11.61 -7.64 2.56
CA THR A 209 -11.60 -8.87 3.36
C THR A 209 -10.82 -10.02 2.71
N LYS A 210 -10.59 -9.95 1.39
CA LYS A 210 -9.95 -11.01 0.60
C LYS A 210 -8.83 -10.45 -0.26
N VAL A 211 -7.88 -11.33 -0.62
CA VAL A 211 -6.83 -11.06 -1.60
C VAL A 211 -6.86 -12.16 -2.66
N ALA A 212 -6.96 -11.76 -3.93
CA ALA A 212 -6.67 -12.64 -5.05
C ALA A 212 -5.17 -12.60 -5.37
N TYR A 213 -4.59 -13.71 -5.76
CA TYR A 213 -3.17 -13.79 -6.14
C TYR A 213 -2.90 -15.02 -7.00
N VAL A 214 -1.74 -15.05 -7.64
CA VAL A 214 -1.23 -16.23 -8.35
C VAL A 214 -0.21 -16.93 -7.49
N SER A 215 -0.35 -18.24 -7.30
CA SER A 215 0.64 -19.09 -6.62
C SER A 215 1.16 -20.18 -7.53
N PHE A 216 2.46 -20.44 -7.42
CA PHE A 216 3.15 -21.52 -8.13
C PHE A 216 3.43 -22.74 -7.23
N GLU A 217 2.81 -22.84 -6.04
CA GLU A 217 2.97 -23.97 -5.10
C GLU A 217 2.78 -25.35 -5.78
N ALA A 218 1.85 -25.45 -6.75
CA ALA A 218 1.61 -26.65 -7.54
C ALA A 218 2.54 -26.78 -8.78
N ARG A 219 3.64 -26.00 -8.82
CA ARG A 219 4.60 -25.91 -9.95
C ARG A 219 3.99 -25.46 -11.27
N LYS A 220 2.84 -24.83 -11.20
CA LYS A 220 2.14 -24.12 -12.28
C LYS A 220 1.38 -22.94 -11.70
N PRO A 221 1.12 -21.89 -12.49
CA PRO A 221 0.36 -20.75 -12.02
C PRO A 221 -1.11 -21.14 -11.78
N ILE A 222 -1.61 -20.85 -10.59
CA ILE A 222 -3.03 -21.02 -10.22
C ILE A 222 -3.48 -19.71 -9.56
N VAL A 223 -4.65 -19.21 -9.95
CA VAL A 223 -5.28 -18.05 -9.30
C VAL A 223 -6.09 -18.52 -8.10
N TYR A 224 -5.80 -17.94 -6.96
CA TYR A 224 -6.52 -18.16 -5.72
C TYR A 224 -7.16 -16.86 -5.23
N VAL A 225 -8.24 -17.03 -4.47
CA VAL A 225 -8.78 -16.00 -3.57
C VAL A 225 -8.65 -16.53 -2.15
N GLN A 226 -8.06 -15.74 -1.28
CA GLN A 226 -7.91 -16.05 0.14
C GLN A 226 -8.68 -15.04 1.00
N ASN A 227 -9.53 -15.54 1.89
CA ASN A 227 -10.13 -14.75 2.94
C ASN A 227 -9.08 -14.51 4.04
N LEU A 228 -8.82 -13.25 4.39
CA LEU A 228 -7.79 -12.89 5.37
C LEU A 228 -8.22 -13.12 6.83
N ILE A 229 -9.53 -13.25 7.07
CA ILE A 229 -10.10 -13.49 8.41
C ILE A 229 -10.17 -14.99 8.67
N THR A 230 -10.84 -15.75 7.78
CA THR A 230 -11.04 -17.21 7.95
C THR A 230 -9.82 -18.00 7.47
N ARG A 231 -8.94 -17.40 6.66
CA ARG A 231 -7.81 -18.02 5.98
C ARG A 231 -8.17 -19.07 4.93
N GLU A 232 -9.45 -19.21 4.62
CA GLU A 232 -9.92 -20.10 3.55
C GLU A 232 -9.42 -19.63 2.19
N ARG A 233 -9.02 -20.61 1.35
CA ARG A 233 -8.52 -20.39 -0.01
C ARG A 233 -9.48 -21.02 -1.00
N THR A 234 -9.91 -20.28 -2.00
CA THR A 234 -10.73 -20.74 -3.13
C THR A 234 -9.91 -20.70 -4.41
N VAL A 235 -9.92 -21.79 -5.17
CA VAL A 235 -9.33 -21.84 -6.52
C VAL A 235 -10.25 -21.11 -7.48
N ILE A 236 -9.74 -20.09 -8.15
CA ILE A 236 -10.49 -19.29 -9.14
C ILE A 236 -10.18 -19.74 -10.56
N ALA A 237 -8.90 -19.95 -10.87
CA ALA A 237 -8.49 -20.43 -12.19
C ALA A 237 -7.33 -21.42 -12.07
N ASN A 238 -7.53 -22.65 -12.60
CA ASN A 238 -6.56 -23.73 -12.63
C ASN A 238 -6.65 -24.47 -13.96
N TYR A 239 -6.56 -23.73 -15.06
CA TYR A 239 -6.67 -24.27 -16.41
C TYR A 239 -5.30 -24.66 -16.98
N LYS A 240 -5.28 -25.29 -18.14
CA LYS A 240 -4.05 -25.58 -18.89
C LYS A 240 -3.38 -24.27 -19.30
N GLY A 241 -2.05 -24.20 -19.22
CA GLY A 241 -1.27 -23.02 -19.56
C GLY A 241 -1.21 -21.99 -18.45
N SER A 242 -1.10 -20.71 -18.79
CA SER A 242 -1.02 -19.61 -17.85
C SER A 242 -2.37 -19.28 -17.22
N ASN A 243 -2.37 -19.01 -15.93
CA ASN A 243 -3.50 -18.48 -15.16
C ASN A 243 -2.94 -17.31 -14.33
N SER A 244 -3.26 -16.08 -14.67
CA SER A 244 -2.54 -14.92 -14.13
C SER A 244 -3.41 -13.66 -13.99
N ALA A 245 -2.82 -12.62 -13.37
CA ALA A 245 -3.30 -11.26 -13.31
C ALA A 245 -4.77 -11.12 -12.91
N PRO A 246 -5.18 -11.61 -11.72
CA PRO A 246 -6.55 -11.42 -11.25
C PRO A 246 -6.85 -9.96 -10.95
N ALA A 247 -8.04 -9.50 -11.35
CA ALA A 247 -8.56 -8.18 -11.02
C ALA A 247 -10.03 -8.27 -10.64
N TRP A 248 -10.41 -7.72 -9.50
CA TRP A 248 -11.77 -7.75 -9.00
C TRP A 248 -12.68 -6.77 -9.73
N SER A 249 -13.93 -7.18 -9.94
CA SER A 249 -15.00 -6.24 -10.28
C SER A 249 -15.30 -5.33 -9.08
N PRO A 250 -15.80 -4.08 -9.29
CA PRO A 250 -16.06 -3.13 -8.21
C PRO A 250 -17.06 -3.62 -7.16
N ASP A 251 -17.99 -4.47 -7.57
CA ASP A 251 -18.99 -5.09 -6.68
C ASP A 251 -18.48 -6.35 -5.96
N GLY A 252 -17.25 -6.81 -6.28
CA GLY A 252 -16.64 -8.00 -5.69
C GLY A 252 -17.27 -9.33 -6.13
N SER A 253 -18.19 -9.34 -7.07
CA SER A 253 -18.90 -10.55 -7.51
C SER A 253 -18.09 -11.38 -8.52
N LYS A 254 -17.18 -10.75 -9.27
CA LYS A 254 -16.42 -11.35 -10.36
C LYS A 254 -14.95 -10.98 -10.30
N LEU A 255 -14.14 -11.75 -11.05
CA LEU A 255 -12.76 -11.41 -11.38
C LEU A 255 -12.56 -11.47 -12.89
N ALA A 256 -11.74 -10.54 -13.41
CA ALA A 256 -11.09 -10.70 -14.68
C ALA A 256 -9.75 -11.42 -14.47
N VAL A 257 -9.43 -12.38 -15.31
CA VAL A 257 -8.20 -13.17 -15.25
C VAL A 257 -7.61 -13.35 -16.66
N ALA A 258 -6.29 -13.46 -16.76
CA ALA A 258 -5.62 -13.75 -18.03
C ALA A 258 -5.29 -15.23 -18.13
N LEU A 259 -5.84 -15.91 -19.15
CA LEU A 259 -5.68 -17.35 -19.36
C LEU A 259 -5.18 -17.66 -20.75
N SER A 260 -4.25 -18.64 -20.87
CA SER A 260 -3.79 -19.16 -22.16
C SER A 260 -4.33 -20.55 -22.51
N LYS A 261 -5.46 -20.96 -21.90
CA LYS A 261 -6.03 -22.30 -22.04
C LYS A 261 -6.45 -22.67 -23.46
N ASP A 262 -6.76 -21.68 -24.29
CA ASP A 262 -7.23 -21.83 -25.68
C ASP A 262 -6.20 -21.35 -26.71
N GLY A 263 -4.92 -21.20 -26.33
CA GLY A 263 -3.84 -20.71 -27.20
C GLY A 263 -3.16 -19.46 -26.63
N LEU A 264 -3.23 -18.32 -27.32
CA LEU A 264 -2.70 -17.06 -26.82
C LEU A 264 -3.44 -16.61 -25.56
N THR A 265 -2.72 -15.93 -24.67
CA THR A 265 -3.33 -15.39 -23.45
C THR A 265 -4.40 -14.36 -23.79
N GLN A 266 -5.58 -14.55 -23.23
CA GLN A 266 -6.74 -13.67 -23.39
C GLN A 266 -7.38 -13.37 -22.04
N ILE A 267 -8.20 -12.33 -21.97
CA ILE A 267 -8.95 -11.99 -20.77
C ILE A 267 -10.23 -12.83 -20.70
N PHE A 268 -10.48 -13.37 -19.53
CA PHE A 268 -11.69 -14.10 -19.16
C PHE A 268 -12.32 -13.46 -17.93
N ILE A 269 -13.62 -13.59 -17.81
CA ILE A 269 -14.38 -13.22 -16.61
C ILE A 269 -14.81 -14.51 -15.92
N VAL A 270 -14.72 -14.52 -14.59
CA VAL A 270 -15.12 -15.64 -13.73
C VAL A 270 -15.78 -15.10 -12.45
N ASN A 271 -16.77 -15.80 -11.91
CA ASN A 271 -17.38 -15.44 -10.64
C ASN A 271 -16.36 -15.58 -9.50
N ALA A 272 -16.53 -14.83 -8.42
CA ALA A 272 -15.64 -14.84 -7.26
C ALA A 272 -15.55 -16.20 -6.53
N ASN A 273 -16.44 -17.14 -6.87
CA ASN A 273 -16.40 -18.53 -6.40
C ASN A 273 -15.75 -19.52 -7.40
N GLY A 274 -15.21 -19.03 -8.52
CA GLY A 274 -14.56 -19.84 -9.55
C GLY A 274 -15.51 -20.41 -10.62
N SER A 275 -16.83 -20.19 -10.53
CA SER A 275 -17.81 -20.64 -11.53
C SER A 275 -18.02 -19.61 -12.65
N GLY A 276 -18.75 -19.96 -13.69
CA GLY A 276 -19.24 -19.03 -14.71
C GLY A 276 -18.15 -18.44 -15.62
N LEU A 277 -17.05 -19.17 -15.86
CA LEU A 277 -15.97 -18.70 -16.71
C LEU A 277 -16.45 -18.46 -18.14
N HIS A 278 -16.19 -17.26 -18.67
CA HIS A 278 -16.39 -16.95 -20.08
C HIS A 278 -15.26 -16.08 -20.64
N LYS A 279 -14.99 -16.22 -21.93
CA LYS A 279 -13.94 -15.47 -22.62
C LYS A 279 -14.43 -14.08 -22.97
N LEU A 280 -13.68 -13.05 -22.58
CA LEU A 280 -14.01 -11.65 -22.90
C LEU A 280 -13.32 -11.17 -24.18
N THR A 281 -12.00 -11.43 -24.32
CA THR A 281 -11.23 -10.96 -25.47
C THR A 281 -10.88 -12.10 -26.41
N SER A 282 -10.76 -11.79 -27.71
CA SER A 282 -10.29 -12.72 -28.74
C SER A 282 -9.50 -11.89 -29.76
N SER A 283 -8.18 -11.86 -29.62
CA SER A 283 -7.29 -11.11 -30.50
C SER A 283 -6.19 -12.00 -31.05
N SER A 284 -5.47 -11.50 -32.06
CA SER A 284 -4.24 -12.13 -32.57
C SER A 284 -3.01 -11.88 -31.69
N GLY A 285 -3.15 -11.09 -30.63
CA GLY A 285 -2.11 -10.76 -29.67
C GLY A 285 -2.35 -11.39 -28.30
N ILE A 286 -1.44 -11.09 -27.38
CA ILE A 286 -1.54 -11.43 -25.96
C ILE A 286 -2.32 -10.33 -25.26
N ASP A 287 -3.42 -10.69 -24.60
CA ASP A 287 -4.21 -9.81 -23.74
C ASP A 287 -4.02 -10.25 -22.27
N THR A 288 -3.53 -9.34 -21.42
CA THR A 288 -3.21 -9.64 -20.01
C THR A 288 -3.36 -8.40 -19.12
N GLU A 289 -3.10 -8.57 -17.81
CA GLU A 289 -3.14 -7.50 -16.80
C GLU A 289 -4.44 -6.69 -16.80
N PRO A 290 -5.61 -7.34 -16.71
CA PRO A 290 -6.89 -6.64 -16.67
C PRO A 290 -7.03 -5.82 -15.41
N GLN A 291 -7.79 -4.71 -15.50
CA GLN A 291 -8.19 -3.87 -14.38
C GLN A 291 -9.57 -3.29 -14.67
N PHE A 292 -10.53 -3.51 -13.78
CA PHE A 292 -11.83 -2.87 -13.89
C PHE A 292 -11.74 -1.36 -13.58
N SER A 293 -12.51 -0.55 -14.29
CA SER A 293 -12.82 0.80 -13.86
C SER A 293 -13.68 0.79 -12.59
N ALA A 294 -13.60 1.85 -11.79
CA ALA A 294 -14.33 1.95 -10.53
C ALA A 294 -15.87 1.89 -10.70
N ASP A 295 -16.38 2.38 -11.83
CA ASP A 295 -17.79 2.31 -12.21
C ASP A 295 -18.20 0.97 -12.84
N GLY A 296 -17.23 0.06 -13.08
CA GLY A 296 -17.45 -1.25 -13.70
C GLY A 296 -17.79 -1.20 -15.20
N GLN A 297 -17.76 -0.04 -15.85
CA GLN A 297 -18.16 0.09 -17.27
C GLN A 297 -17.08 -0.39 -18.23
N TYR A 298 -15.81 -0.44 -17.78
CA TYR A 298 -14.69 -0.83 -18.60
C TYR A 298 -13.74 -1.78 -17.88
N ILE A 299 -13.04 -2.58 -18.68
CA ILE A 299 -11.82 -3.30 -18.27
C ILE A 299 -10.68 -2.73 -19.10
N TYR A 300 -9.69 -2.15 -18.43
CA TYR A 300 -8.43 -1.75 -19.02
C TYR A 300 -7.48 -2.95 -18.99
N PHE A 301 -6.68 -3.14 -20.02
CA PHE A 301 -5.78 -4.29 -20.11
C PHE A 301 -4.61 -4.02 -21.03
N LEU A 302 -3.56 -4.77 -20.87
CA LEU A 302 -2.40 -4.81 -21.76
C LEU A 302 -2.73 -5.67 -22.98
N SER A 303 -2.36 -5.17 -24.19
CA SER A 303 -2.41 -5.96 -25.42
C SER A 303 -1.26 -5.58 -26.36
N ASP A 304 -0.67 -6.58 -27.02
CA ASP A 304 0.34 -6.39 -28.05
C ASP A 304 -0.21 -6.53 -29.50
N ARG A 305 -1.55 -6.54 -29.65
CA ARG A 305 -2.25 -6.71 -30.95
C ARG A 305 -1.85 -5.70 -32.02
N SER A 306 -1.28 -4.57 -31.66
CA SER A 306 -0.81 -3.52 -32.58
C SER A 306 0.71 -3.51 -32.83
N GLY A 307 1.41 -4.63 -32.50
CA GLY A 307 2.84 -4.81 -32.73
C GLY A 307 3.72 -4.50 -31.51
N GLY A 308 3.17 -4.02 -30.40
CA GLY A 308 3.87 -3.82 -29.13
C GLY A 308 2.91 -3.63 -27.99
N PRO A 309 3.37 -3.80 -26.72
CA PRO A 309 2.52 -3.69 -25.54
C PRO A 309 1.93 -2.29 -25.39
N GLN A 310 0.61 -2.20 -25.39
CA GLN A 310 -0.17 -0.97 -25.23
C GLN A 310 -1.39 -1.24 -24.36
N ILE A 311 -1.94 -0.20 -23.77
CA ILE A 311 -3.14 -0.30 -22.95
C ILE A 311 -4.37 -0.09 -23.81
N TYR A 312 -5.32 -1.01 -23.65
CA TYR A 312 -6.64 -1.01 -24.29
C TYR A 312 -7.73 -1.01 -23.24
N ARG A 313 -8.94 -0.66 -23.62
CA ARG A 313 -10.14 -0.85 -22.81
C ARG A 313 -11.25 -1.52 -23.60
N ILE A 314 -12.07 -2.30 -22.92
CA ILE A 314 -13.25 -3.00 -23.46
C ILE A 314 -14.38 -2.95 -22.44
N SER A 315 -15.63 -3.04 -22.89
CA SER A 315 -16.76 -3.26 -21.98
C SER A 315 -16.68 -4.68 -21.37
N PRO A 316 -17.05 -4.88 -20.10
CA PRO A 316 -17.17 -6.23 -19.51
C PRO A 316 -18.16 -7.14 -20.26
N GLU A 317 -19.11 -6.56 -21.00
CA GLU A 317 -20.07 -7.29 -21.84
C GLU A 317 -19.49 -7.68 -23.22
N GLY A 318 -18.21 -7.31 -23.48
CA GLY A 318 -17.55 -7.57 -24.75
C GLY A 318 -17.61 -6.42 -25.75
N GLY A 319 -17.39 -6.73 -27.01
CA GLY A 319 -17.37 -5.75 -28.11
C GLY A 319 -15.95 -5.41 -28.56
N GLU A 320 -15.77 -4.23 -29.18
CA GLU A 320 -14.49 -3.81 -29.73
C GLU A 320 -13.59 -3.19 -28.64
N ALA A 321 -12.35 -3.68 -28.57
CA ALA A 321 -11.34 -3.11 -27.70
C ALA A 321 -10.74 -1.85 -28.29
N LYS A 322 -10.72 -0.75 -27.51
CA LYS A 322 -10.18 0.55 -27.93
C LYS A 322 -8.84 0.82 -27.28
N ARG A 323 -7.85 1.21 -28.09
CA ARG A 323 -6.52 1.61 -27.59
C ARG A 323 -6.62 2.89 -26.77
N VAL A 324 -5.87 2.98 -25.68
CA VAL A 324 -5.87 4.12 -24.74
C VAL A 324 -4.53 4.84 -24.74
N THR A 325 -3.39 4.12 -24.83
CA THR A 325 -2.05 4.72 -24.84
C THR A 325 -1.49 4.80 -26.26
N PHE A 326 -0.93 5.98 -26.61
CA PHE A 326 -0.41 6.27 -27.95
C PHE A 326 1.06 6.70 -27.94
N SER A 327 1.56 7.24 -26.82
CA SER A 327 2.95 7.63 -26.65
C SER A 327 3.78 6.47 -26.13
N GLY A 328 5.05 6.39 -26.57
CA GLY A 328 5.94 5.29 -26.21
C GLY A 328 5.60 3.98 -26.91
N SER A 329 6.57 3.07 -26.99
CA SER A 329 6.43 1.80 -27.70
C SER A 329 6.07 0.63 -26.78
N TYR A 330 6.09 0.84 -25.45
CA TYR A 330 5.94 -0.21 -24.46
C TYR A 330 5.25 0.33 -23.20
N ASN A 331 3.95 0.08 -23.05
CA ASN A 331 3.13 0.55 -21.95
C ASN A 331 2.39 -0.65 -21.32
N ILE A 332 2.56 -0.86 -20.01
CA ILE A 332 2.10 -2.05 -19.28
C ILE A 332 1.48 -1.69 -17.93
N THR A 333 0.90 -2.66 -17.24
CA THR A 333 0.35 -2.58 -15.89
C THR A 333 -0.62 -1.41 -15.68
N PRO A 334 -1.75 -1.36 -16.42
CA PRO A 334 -2.71 -0.28 -16.27
C PRO A 334 -3.37 -0.29 -14.89
N ARG A 335 -3.54 0.90 -14.32
CA ARG A 335 -4.34 1.13 -13.11
C ARG A 335 -5.16 2.40 -13.30
N ILE A 336 -6.47 2.28 -13.14
CA ILE A 336 -7.37 3.42 -13.22
C ILE A 336 -7.57 4.04 -11.84
N SER A 337 -7.59 5.37 -11.75
CA SER A 337 -7.87 6.08 -10.51
C SER A 337 -9.29 5.79 -10.00
N PRO A 338 -9.55 5.92 -8.68
CA PRO A 338 -10.88 5.67 -8.11
C PRO A 338 -11.99 6.56 -8.69
N ASP A 339 -11.66 7.75 -9.20
CA ASP A 339 -12.59 8.67 -9.86
C ASP A 339 -12.73 8.41 -11.37
N GLY A 340 -11.97 7.45 -11.90
CA GLY A 340 -12.00 7.05 -13.31
C GLY A 340 -11.38 8.04 -14.31
N LYS A 341 -10.68 9.07 -13.83
CA LYS A 341 -10.18 10.15 -14.70
C LYS A 341 -8.73 9.96 -15.14
N THR A 342 -7.93 9.29 -14.32
CA THR A 342 -6.48 9.13 -14.54
C THR A 342 -6.13 7.67 -14.70
N LEU A 343 -5.33 7.35 -15.70
CA LEU A 343 -4.72 6.05 -15.91
C LEU A 343 -3.25 6.09 -15.50
N ALA A 344 -2.86 5.38 -14.46
CA ALA A 344 -1.46 5.13 -14.14
C ALA A 344 -0.99 3.87 -14.87
N TYR A 345 0.27 3.88 -15.33
CA TYR A 345 0.85 2.75 -16.04
C TYR A 345 2.39 2.83 -16.02
N ILE A 346 3.03 1.71 -16.28
CA ILE A 346 4.49 1.67 -16.46
C ILE A 346 4.80 1.80 -17.95
N SER A 347 5.64 2.77 -18.29
CA SER A 347 6.14 2.99 -19.64
C SER A 347 7.63 2.74 -19.71
N ARG A 348 8.08 2.05 -20.77
CA ARG A 348 9.50 1.92 -21.08
C ARG A 348 9.90 3.00 -22.06
N ARG A 349 10.70 3.97 -21.58
CA ARG A 349 11.29 5.05 -22.39
C ARG A 349 12.79 5.11 -22.09
N ASP A 350 13.62 5.23 -23.11
CA ASP A 350 15.09 5.28 -22.98
C ASP A 350 15.69 4.13 -22.17
N GLY A 351 15.10 2.93 -22.31
CA GLY A 351 15.51 1.71 -21.60
C GLY A 351 15.07 1.64 -20.12
N LYS A 352 14.40 2.66 -19.58
CA LYS A 352 13.93 2.73 -18.20
C LYS A 352 12.44 2.40 -18.12
N PHE A 353 12.07 1.61 -17.13
CA PHE A 353 10.67 1.39 -16.77
C PHE A 353 10.30 2.39 -15.69
N GLN A 354 9.39 3.31 -15.99
CA GLN A 354 9.01 4.40 -15.11
C GLN A 354 7.50 4.54 -15.02
N LEU A 355 7.04 5.05 -13.89
CA LEU A 355 5.64 5.34 -13.65
C LEU A 355 5.22 6.61 -14.40
N TYR A 356 4.14 6.50 -15.15
CA TYR A 356 3.46 7.58 -15.85
C TYR A 356 1.98 7.61 -15.45
N ASP A 357 1.37 8.76 -15.55
CA ASP A 357 -0.06 8.94 -15.58
C ASP A 357 -0.53 9.55 -16.91
N LEU A 358 -1.79 9.32 -17.21
CA LEU A 358 -2.49 9.85 -18.37
C LEU A 358 -3.85 10.37 -17.91
N ASP A 359 -4.10 11.66 -18.07
CA ASP A 359 -5.44 12.23 -17.94
C ASP A 359 -6.30 11.78 -19.14
N LEU A 360 -7.35 11.03 -18.86
CA LEU A 360 -8.18 10.39 -19.89
C LEU A 360 -9.05 11.38 -20.66
N ALA A 361 -9.29 12.57 -20.13
CA ALA A 361 -10.10 13.61 -20.79
C ALA A 361 -9.26 14.46 -21.75
N SER A 362 -8.09 14.91 -21.29
CA SER A 362 -7.18 15.77 -22.08
C SER A 362 -6.19 15.00 -22.95
N GLY A 363 -5.87 13.74 -22.59
CA GLY A 363 -4.81 12.96 -23.18
C GLY A 363 -3.40 13.41 -22.78
N GLN A 364 -3.28 14.25 -21.76
CA GLN A 364 -1.98 14.68 -21.24
C GLN A 364 -1.33 13.57 -20.41
N GLU A 365 -0.04 13.35 -20.67
CA GLU A 365 0.78 12.38 -19.92
C GLU A 365 1.81 13.11 -19.07
N GLN A 366 2.05 12.57 -17.88
CA GLN A 366 3.11 13.03 -17.00
C GLN A 366 3.92 11.84 -16.48
N ARG A 367 5.26 12.02 -16.40
CA ARG A 367 6.11 11.08 -15.69
C ARG A 367 6.09 11.39 -14.20
N LEU A 368 5.80 10.39 -13.38
CA LEU A 368 5.68 10.54 -11.93
C LEU A 368 6.89 10.05 -11.15
N SER A 369 7.76 9.20 -11.76
CA SER A 369 8.92 8.66 -11.06
C SER A 369 10.23 8.97 -11.76
N ASP A 370 11.33 9.07 -10.99
CA ASP A 370 12.70 9.21 -11.48
C ASP A 370 13.51 7.91 -11.37
N THR A 371 12.93 6.86 -10.85
CA THR A 371 13.49 5.51 -10.76
C THR A 371 13.56 4.83 -12.13
N THR A 372 14.12 3.62 -12.24
CA THR A 372 14.41 3.02 -13.55
C THR A 372 13.85 1.63 -13.76
N LYS A 373 13.28 1.04 -12.70
CA LYS A 373 12.75 -0.32 -12.69
C LYS A 373 11.44 -0.38 -11.89
N ASP A 374 10.52 0.47 -12.28
CA ASP A 374 9.22 0.57 -11.63
C ASP A 374 8.28 -0.50 -12.14
N GLU A 375 7.46 -1.02 -11.24
CA GLU A 375 6.45 -2.02 -11.54
C GLU A 375 5.26 -1.95 -10.60
N SER A 376 4.16 -2.58 -10.97
CA SER A 376 3.00 -2.83 -10.11
C SER A 376 2.42 -1.59 -9.42
N PRO A 377 2.09 -0.51 -10.15
CA PRO A 377 1.48 0.67 -9.56
C PRO A 377 0.10 0.34 -8.96
N SER A 378 -0.29 1.07 -7.91
CA SER A 378 -1.58 0.93 -7.25
C SER A 378 -2.01 2.26 -6.67
N PHE A 379 -3.21 2.73 -7.01
CA PHE A 379 -3.78 3.94 -6.42
C PHE A 379 -4.19 3.73 -4.96
N SER A 380 -4.01 4.77 -4.16
CA SER A 380 -4.68 4.88 -2.87
C SER A 380 -6.20 5.04 -3.08
N PRO A 381 -7.04 4.61 -2.10
CA PRO A 381 -8.50 4.71 -2.23
C PRO A 381 -9.03 6.13 -2.43
N ASN A 382 -8.29 7.16 -2.01
CA ASN A 382 -8.65 8.56 -2.24
C ASN A 382 -8.09 9.15 -3.55
N GLY A 383 -7.36 8.35 -4.34
CA GLY A 383 -6.79 8.77 -5.62
C GLY A 383 -5.62 9.77 -5.54
N ARG A 384 -5.16 10.12 -4.34
CA ARG A 384 -4.12 11.16 -4.14
C ARG A 384 -2.70 10.63 -4.26
N TYR A 385 -2.52 9.32 -4.13
CA TYR A 385 -1.21 8.69 -4.12
C TYR A 385 -1.21 7.46 -5.01
N ILE A 386 -0.03 7.16 -5.56
CA ILE A 386 0.25 5.89 -6.23
C ILE A 386 1.42 5.24 -5.51
N MET A 387 1.22 4.00 -5.03
CA MET A 387 2.28 3.12 -4.57
C MET A 387 2.77 2.28 -5.74
N TYR A 388 4.08 2.07 -5.84
CA TYR A 388 4.69 1.21 -6.85
C TYR A 388 5.92 0.50 -6.29
N ALA A 389 6.25 -0.64 -6.86
CA ALA A 389 7.49 -1.33 -6.54
C ALA A 389 8.63 -0.78 -7.41
N THR A 390 9.82 -0.65 -6.83
CA THR A 390 11.03 -0.20 -7.54
C THR A 390 12.28 -0.81 -6.92
N GLU A 391 13.44 -0.60 -7.52
CA GLU A 391 14.72 -1.00 -6.95
C GLU A 391 15.50 0.22 -6.45
N SER A 392 15.95 0.16 -5.21
CA SER A 392 16.90 1.11 -4.62
C SER A 392 18.17 0.35 -4.18
N GLY A 393 19.30 0.61 -4.85
CA GLY A 393 20.59 0.00 -4.51
C GLY A 393 20.61 -1.55 -4.53
N ARG A 394 19.98 -2.20 -5.50
CA ARG A 394 19.83 -3.66 -5.66
C ARG A 394 18.84 -4.32 -4.68
N ARG A 395 18.04 -3.55 -3.97
CA ARG A 395 16.95 -4.05 -3.11
C ARG A 395 15.63 -3.60 -3.67
N GLY A 396 14.66 -4.52 -3.71
CA GLY A 396 13.27 -4.16 -3.98
C GLY A 396 12.74 -3.30 -2.85
N SER A 397 12.01 -2.25 -3.18
CA SER A 397 11.35 -1.34 -2.24
C SER A 397 9.99 -0.92 -2.79
N LEU A 398 9.09 -0.51 -1.89
CA LEU A 398 7.86 0.16 -2.26
C LEU A 398 8.09 1.67 -2.11
N ALA A 399 7.67 2.42 -3.12
CA ALA A 399 7.70 3.87 -3.13
C ALA A 399 6.28 4.42 -3.29
N VAL A 400 6.05 5.64 -2.83
CA VAL A 400 4.77 6.33 -2.95
C VAL A 400 5.03 7.72 -3.53
N VAL A 401 4.21 8.10 -4.52
CA VAL A 401 4.21 9.43 -5.12
C VAL A 401 2.82 10.05 -5.03
N SER A 402 2.74 11.37 -4.85
CA SER A 402 1.48 12.11 -5.00
C SER A 402 1.12 12.31 -6.48
N VAL A 403 -0.19 12.29 -6.77
CA VAL A 403 -0.77 12.54 -8.09
C VAL A 403 -1.28 13.96 -8.18
#